data_56ed54b944c08b3d8a80d95de6d8e121
#
_entry.id   56ed54b944c08b3d8a80d95de6d8e121
#
_cell.length_a   1.000
_cell.length_b   1.000
_cell.length_c   1.000
_cell.angle_alpha   90.00
_cell.angle_beta   90.00
_cell.angle_gamma   90.00
#
_symmetry.space_group_name_H-M   'P 1'
#
loop_
_entity.id
_entity.type
_entity.pdbx_description
1 polymer ?
#
loop_
_entity_poly.entity_id
_entity_poly.type
_entity_poly.pdbx_seq_one_letter_code
_entity_poly.pdbx_strand_id
1 'polypeptide(L)'
;SVDHVNAPLLWSKREAARFNWVWRKATTFAPYAVETSFAAQLLASRGEERHVRGAANVLKSLTSNARDIFRVLAEYQLVNPEEKGMGFHAFYTECRSQFLATSEVTLRSHLTEFVDHELTRARKGADGEDVVHAPFESDVLAQLLKEIQSV
;
A
#
# COMPACT_ATOMS: atom_id res chain seq x y z
N SER A 1 -26.37 25.03 12.98
CA SER A 1 -26.55 23.58 12.89
C SER A 1 -25.22 22.87 12.98
N VAL A 2 -25.24 21.63 13.37
CA VAL A 2 -24.06 20.79 13.53
C VAL A 2 -24.30 19.53 12.69
N ASP A 3 -23.57 19.42 11.61
CA ASP A 3 -23.82 18.40 10.58
C ASP A 3 -22.84 17.23 10.61
N HIS A 4 -21.75 17.34 11.39
CA HIS A 4 -20.75 16.30 11.48
C HIS A 4 -20.82 15.56 12.83
N VAL A 5 -20.74 14.23 12.81
CA VAL A 5 -20.84 13.37 14.00
C VAL A 5 -19.78 13.71 15.06
N ASN A 6 -18.59 14.16 14.64
CA ASN A 6 -17.49 14.52 15.52
C ASN A 6 -17.47 16.01 15.93
N ALA A 7 -18.46 16.81 15.54
CA ALA A 7 -18.54 18.21 15.92
C ALA A 7 -18.53 18.46 17.45
N PRO A 8 -19.14 17.60 18.31
CA PRO A 8 -19.03 17.75 19.76
C PRO A 8 -17.61 17.70 20.30
N LEU A 9 -16.63 17.15 19.55
CA LEU A 9 -15.22 17.12 19.95
C LEU A 9 -14.49 18.46 19.79
N LEU A 10 -15.09 19.41 19.06
CA LEU A 10 -14.53 20.74 18.85
C LEU A 10 -14.68 21.66 20.07
N TRP A 11 -15.60 21.34 21.00
CA TRP A 11 -15.91 22.19 22.13
C TRP A 11 -15.64 21.49 23.46
N SER A 12 -15.04 22.24 24.37
CA SER A 12 -14.96 21.82 25.76
C SER A 12 -16.35 21.79 26.42
N LYS A 13 -16.53 20.99 27.46
CA LYS A 13 -17.77 20.96 28.25
C LYS A 13 -18.20 22.36 28.74
N ARG A 14 -17.23 23.21 29.07
CA ARG A 14 -17.45 24.58 29.53
C ARG A 14 -18.01 25.46 28.43
N GLU A 15 -17.50 25.35 27.22
CA GLU A 15 -17.98 26.09 26.06
C GLU A 15 -19.39 25.61 25.66
N ALA A 16 -19.61 24.30 25.56
CA ALA A 16 -20.91 23.72 25.26
C ALA A 16 -21.99 24.16 26.26
N ALA A 17 -21.66 24.27 27.58
CA ALA A 17 -22.59 24.72 28.61
C ALA A 17 -22.93 26.22 28.48
N ARG A 18 -22.01 27.06 27.94
CA ARG A 18 -22.25 28.50 27.76
C ARG A 18 -23.23 28.78 26.61
N PHE A 19 -23.33 27.89 25.62
CA PHE A 19 -24.23 28.10 24.49
C PHE A 19 -25.71 27.78 24.77
N ASN A 20 -26.01 27.11 25.87
CA ASN A 20 -27.38 26.70 26.24
C ASN A 20 -28.13 25.99 25.09
N TRP A 21 -27.50 25.05 24.44
CA TRP A 21 -28.04 24.40 23.26
C TRP A 21 -29.22 23.49 23.59
N VAL A 22 -30.28 23.59 22.79
CA VAL A 22 -31.35 22.60 22.77
C VAL A 22 -31.08 21.64 21.60
N TRP A 23 -30.74 20.40 21.94
CA TRP A 23 -30.46 19.40 20.95
C TRP A 23 -31.75 18.84 20.35
N ARG A 24 -31.90 18.98 19.04
CA ARG A 24 -32.95 18.32 18.26
C ARG A 24 -32.30 17.44 17.20
N LYS A 25 -32.63 16.16 17.22
CA LYS A 25 -32.15 15.21 16.21
C LYS A 25 -33.04 15.33 14.96
N ALA A 26 -32.47 15.76 13.84
CA ALA A 26 -33.14 15.90 12.55
C ALA A 26 -32.47 15.00 11.52
N THR A 27 -32.56 13.70 11.72
CA THR A 27 -31.95 12.72 10.82
C THR A 27 -32.79 12.58 9.56
N THR A 28 -32.23 12.86 8.41
CA THR A 28 -32.90 12.75 7.10
C THR A 28 -32.79 11.36 6.48
N PHE A 29 -31.86 10.50 6.96
CA PHE A 29 -31.48 9.23 6.35
C PHE A 29 -31.01 9.33 4.90
N ALA A 30 -30.73 10.56 4.40
CA ALA A 30 -30.15 10.76 3.10
C ALA A 30 -28.66 10.32 3.11
N PRO A 31 -28.18 9.64 2.06
CA PRO A 31 -26.76 9.27 1.96
C PRO A 31 -25.90 10.53 1.79
N TYR A 32 -24.75 10.57 2.46
CA TYR A 32 -23.74 11.63 2.32
C TYR A 32 -22.95 11.49 1.01
N ALA A 33 -23.63 11.32 -0.12
CA ALA A 33 -22.99 11.06 -1.40
C ALA A 33 -22.25 12.28 -1.94
N VAL A 34 -22.85 13.48 -1.79
CA VAL A 34 -22.28 14.74 -2.26
C VAL A 34 -21.15 15.18 -1.34
N GLU A 35 -21.36 15.15 -0.03
CA GLU A 35 -20.39 15.57 0.99
C GLU A 35 -19.14 14.70 1.00
N THR A 36 -19.28 13.40 0.77
CA THR A 36 -18.15 12.46 0.75
C THR A 36 -17.46 12.33 -0.60
N SER A 37 -18.08 12.78 -1.70
CA SER A 37 -17.50 12.70 -3.03
C SER A 37 -16.14 13.39 -3.14
N PHE A 38 -16.01 14.58 -2.54
CA PHE A 38 -14.75 15.34 -2.51
C PHE A 38 -13.75 14.75 -1.48
N ALA A 39 -14.27 14.26 -0.34
CA ALA A 39 -13.42 13.66 0.69
C ALA A 39 -12.80 12.34 0.22
N ALA A 40 -13.52 11.54 -0.54
CA ALA A 40 -13.02 10.28 -1.09
C ALA A 40 -11.85 10.50 -2.07
N GLN A 41 -11.95 11.50 -2.96
CA GLN A 41 -10.86 11.84 -3.89
C GLN A 41 -9.62 12.37 -3.18
N LEU A 42 -9.80 13.26 -2.20
CA LEU A 42 -8.68 13.82 -1.42
C LEU A 42 -7.99 12.78 -0.53
N LEU A 43 -8.72 11.81 -0.01
CA LEU A 43 -8.17 10.76 0.83
C LEU A 43 -7.53 9.64 0.00
N ALA A 44 -8.11 9.27 -1.13
CA ALA A 44 -7.57 8.26 -2.03
C ALA A 44 -6.22 8.72 -2.62
N SER A 45 -6.17 9.90 -3.25
CA SER A 45 -4.94 10.43 -3.84
C SER A 45 -3.83 10.62 -2.80
N ARG A 46 -4.15 11.17 -1.61
CA ARG A 46 -3.16 11.30 -0.52
C ARG A 46 -2.73 9.96 0.05
N GLY A 47 -3.62 8.96 0.06
CA GLY A 47 -3.31 7.60 0.50
C GLY A 47 -2.30 6.94 -0.43
N GLU A 48 -2.55 6.98 -1.72
CA GLU A 48 -1.68 6.41 -2.75
C GLU A 48 -0.32 7.11 -2.81
N GLU A 49 -0.29 8.45 -2.83
CA GLU A 49 0.97 9.20 -2.79
C GLU A 49 1.79 8.93 -1.51
N ARG A 50 1.13 8.79 -0.36
CA ARG A 50 1.81 8.43 0.90
C ARG A 50 2.33 7.00 0.85
N HIS A 51 1.56 6.07 0.29
CA HIS A 51 1.97 4.68 0.15
C HIS A 51 3.18 4.56 -0.78
N VAL A 52 3.17 5.25 -1.91
CA VAL A 52 4.31 5.29 -2.86
C VAL A 52 5.56 5.89 -2.21
N ARG A 53 5.43 7.04 -1.54
CA ARG A 53 6.55 7.66 -0.82
C ARG A 53 7.05 6.78 0.34
N GLY A 54 6.14 6.12 1.04
CA GLY A 54 6.47 5.14 2.07
C GLY A 54 7.30 3.99 1.50
N ALA A 55 6.83 3.38 0.42
CA ALA A 55 7.52 2.32 -0.29
C ALA A 55 8.92 2.73 -0.76
N ALA A 56 9.04 3.92 -1.36
CA ALA A 56 10.33 4.46 -1.79
C ALA A 56 11.31 4.64 -0.62
N ASN A 57 10.86 5.17 0.50
CA ASN A 57 11.71 5.34 1.70
C ASN A 57 12.13 4.00 2.29
N VAL A 58 11.22 3.02 2.35
CA VAL A 58 11.54 1.65 2.79
C VAL A 58 12.58 1.04 1.87
N LEU A 59 12.37 1.08 0.56
CA LEU A 59 13.32 0.53 -0.42
C LEU A 59 14.72 1.16 -0.28
N LYS A 60 14.82 2.46 0.01
CA LYS A 60 16.11 3.13 0.28
C LYS A 60 16.78 2.64 1.56
N SER A 61 16.02 2.22 2.56
CA SER A 61 16.55 1.71 3.83
C SER A 61 16.95 0.23 3.79
N LEU A 62 16.46 -0.52 2.80
CA LEU A 62 16.79 -1.94 2.62
C LEU A 62 18.23 -2.14 2.17
N THR A 63 18.74 -3.35 2.40
CA THR A 63 20.05 -3.77 1.87
C THR A 63 20.05 -3.79 0.33
N SER A 64 21.21 -3.64 -0.30
CA SER A 64 21.32 -3.72 -1.76
C SER A 64 20.74 -5.03 -2.31
N ASN A 65 21.05 -6.15 -1.64
CA ASN A 65 20.53 -7.45 -2.04
C ASN A 65 18.99 -7.54 -1.97
N ALA A 66 18.36 -6.99 -0.93
CA ALA A 66 16.91 -6.95 -0.82
C ALA A 66 16.28 -6.06 -1.91
N ARG A 67 16.90 -4.92 -2.21
CA ARG A 67 16.48 -4.06 -3.32
C ARG A 67 16.52 -4.77 -4.66
N ASP A 68 17.61 -5.53 -4.91
CA ASP A 68 17.75 -6.29 -6.15
C ASP A 68 16.71 -7.42 -6.25
N ILE A 69 16.38 -8.10 -5.14
CA ILE A 69 15.28 -9.07 -5.10
C ILE A 69 13.94 -8.41 -5.44
N PHE A 70 13.64 -7.24 -4.86
CA PHE A 70 12.43 -6.50 -5.21
C PHE A 70 12.42 -6.06 -6.68
N ARG A 71 13.56 -5.64 -7.21
CA ARG A 71 13.72 -5.26 -8.62
C ARG A 71 13.33 -6.39 -9.56
N VAL A 72 13.79 -7.62 -9.32
CA VAL A 72 13.44 -8.80 -10.14
C VAL A 72 11.92 -8.96 -10.24
N LEU A 73 11.20 -8.86 -9.11
CA LEU A 73 9.75 -8.97 -9.10
C LEU A 73 9.08 -7.82 -9.86
N ALA A 74 9.53 -6.59 -9.64
CA ALA A 74 8.96 -5.41 -10.28
C ALA A 74 9.19 -5.40 -11.81
N GLU A 75 10.39 -5.76 -12.26
CA GLU A 75 10.71 -5.90 -13.69
C GLU A 75 9.85 -6.97 -14.35
N TYR A 76 9.66 -8.13 -13.69
CA TYR A 76 8.77 -9.18 -14.20
C TYR A 76 7.35 -8.69 -14.40
N GLN A 77 6.79 -7.97 -13.41
CA GLN A 77 5.42 -7.43 -13.50
C GLN A 77 5.27 -6.36 -14.59
N LEU A 78 6.31 -5.56 -14.86
CA LEU A 78 6.29 -4.58 -15.94
C LEU A 78 6.31 -5.23 -17.31
N VAL A 79 6.99 -6.37 -17.45
CA VAL A 79 7.05 -7.14 -18.70
C VAL A 79 5.76 -7.93 -18.93
N ASN A 80 5.13 -8.40 -17.85
CA ASN A 80 3.95 -9.26 -17.91
C ASN A 80 2.75 -8.61 -17.17
N PRO A 81 2.18 -7.52 -17.68
CA PRO A 81 1.11 -6.78 -17.00
C PRO A 81 -0.18 -7.58 -16.84
N GLU A 82 -0.43 -8.56 -17.71
CA GLU A 82 -1.59 -9.45 -17.66
C GLU A 82 -1.48 -10.51 -16.56
N GLU A 83 -0.26 -10.82 -16.13
CA GLU A 83 -0.02 -11.77 -15.05
C GLU A 83 -0.15 -11.08 -13.70
N LYS A 84 -0.98 -11.68 -12.84
CA LYS A 84 -1.25 -11.11 -11.50
C LYS A 84 -0.16 -11.48 -10.49
N GLY A 85 1.10 -11.49 -10.87
CA GLY A 85 2.25 -11.80 -10.03
C GLY A 85 3.06 -12.99 -10.53
N MET A 86 4.16 -13.29 -9.85
CA MET A 86 5.12 -14.34 -10.19
C MET A 86 5.00 -15.51 -9.21
N GLY A 87 4.96 -16.76 -9.71
CA GLY A 87 5.00 -17.95 -8.86
C GLY A 87 6.29 -18.03 -8.04
N PHE A 88 6.19 -18.47 -6.78
CA PHE A 88 7.33 -18.48 -5.86
C PHE A 88 8.53 -19.27 -6.40
N HIS A 89 8.27 -20.42 -7.03
CA HIS A 89 9.35 -21.24 -7.57
C HIS A 89 10.09 -20.57 -8.74
N ALA A 90 9.33 -19.93 -9.65
CA ALA A 90 9.90 -19.16 -10.75
C ALA A 90 10.71 -17.97 -10.21
N PHE A 91 10.16 -17.26 -9.21
CA PHE A 91 10.83 -16.13 -8.56
C PHE A 91 12.14 -16.57 -7.86
N TYR A 92 12.11 -17.70 -7.14
CA TYR A 92 13.30 -18.24 -6.52
C TYR A 92 14.37 -18.62 -7.57
N THR A 93 13.96 -19.27 -8.66
CA THR A 93 14.87 -19.64 -9.74
C THR A 93 15.56 -18.42 -10.35
N GLU A 94 14.80 -17.35 -10.59
CA GLU A 94 15.34 -16.11 -11.13
C GLU A 94 16.29 -15.41 -10.13
N CYS A 95 15.90 -15.28 -8.86
CA CYS A 95 16.77 -14.73 -7.82
C CYS A 95 18.04 -15.54 -7.63
N ARG A 96 17.99 -16.86 -7.78
CA ARG A 96 19.15 -17.75 -7.68
C ARG A 96 20.08 -17.59 -8.88
N SER A 97 19.54 -17.43 -10.09
CA SER A 97 20.33 -17.21 -11.31
C SER A 97 21.18 -15.94 -11.21
N GLN A 98 20.65 -14.93 -10.53
CA GLN A 98 21.32 -13.65 -10.28
C GLN A 98 22.13 -13.62 -8.97
N PHE A 99 22.28 -14.75 -8.28
CA PHE A 99 23.01 -14.88 -7.01
C PHE A 99 22.41 -14.04 -5.85
N LEU A 100 21.14 -13.63 -5.93
CA LEU A 100 20.48 -12.81 -4.92
C LEU A 100 19.94 -13.63 -3.74
N ALA A 101 19.61 -14.89 -3.98
CA ALA A 101 19.12 -15.80 -2.94
C ALA A 101 19.81 -17.17 -3.05
N THR A 102 20.49 -17.59 -1.98
CA THR A 102 21.19 -18.88 -1.90
C THR A 102 20.25 -20.04 -1.50
N SER A 103 19.16 -19.75 -0.79
CA SER A 103 18.17 -20.71 -0.35
C SER A 103 16.77 -20.14 -0.37
N GLU A 104 15.76 -21.02 -0.46
CA GLU A 104 14.35 -20.62 -0.37
C GLU A 104 14.03 -19.96 0.98
N VAL A 105 14.67 -20.40 2.06
CA VAL A 105 14.46 -19.81 3.40
C VAL A 105 14.91 -18.36 3.41
N THR A 106 16.04 -18.04 2.80
CA THR A 106 16.53 -16.66 2.68
C THR A 106 15.57 -15.80 1.87
N LEU A 107 15.06 -16.32 0.74
CA LEU A 107 14.09 -15.58 -0.07
C LEU A 107 12.78 -15.34 0.70
N ARG A 108 12.27 -16.35 1.42
CA ARG A 108 11.07 -16.21 2.25
C ARG A 108 11.25 -15.18 3.37
N SER A 109 12.43 -15.09 3.97
CA SER A 109 12.75 -14.05 4.96
C SER A 109 12.62 -12.64 4.36
N HIS A 110 13.19 -12.41 3.17
CA HIS A 110 13.03 -11.12 2.48
C HIS A 110 11.58 -10.84 2.09
N LEU A 111 10.84 -11.86 1.63
CA LEU A 111 9.41 -11.69 1.31
C LEU A 111 8.58 -11.34 2.54
N THR A 112 8.88 -11.90 3.71
CA THR A 112 8.21 -11.54 4.96
C THR A 112 8.44 -10.06 5.28
N GLU A 113 9.69 -9.59 5.17
CA GLU A 113 10.04 -8.18 5.36
C GLU A 113 9.29 -7.27 4.35
N PHE A 114 9.19 -7.69 3.09
CA PHE A 114 8.45 -6.94 2.08
C PHE A 114 6.93 -6.89 2.34
N VAL A 115 6.36 -8.00 2.84
CA VAL A 115 4.94 -8.04 3.23
C VAL A 115 4.68 -7.14 4.44
N ASP A 116 5.55 -7.16 5.44
CA ASP A 116 5.43 -6.32 6.64
C ASP A 116 5.47 -4.82 6.31
N HIS A 117 6.21 -4.47 5.26
CA HIS A 117 6.28 -3.10 4.74
C HIS A 117 5.30 -2.80 3.60
N GLU A 118 4.36 -3.68 3.33
CA GLU A 118 3.35 -3.54 2.25
C GLU A 118 3.94 -3.36 0.84
N LEU A 119 5.20 -3.75 0.63
CA LEU A 119 5.87 -3.73 -0.67
C LEU A 119 5.40 -4.85 -1.58
N THR A 120 5.05 -6.00 -1.00
CA THR A 120 4.55 -7.16 -1.73
C THR A 120 3.36 -7.80 -1.03
N ARG A 121 2.57 -8.54 -1.80
CA ARG A 121 1.49 -9.41 -1.28
C ARG A 121 1.65 -10.79 -1.85
N ALA A 122 1.35 -11.80 -1.02
CA ALA A 122 1.30 -13.19 -1.43
C ALA A 122 -0.15 -13.66 -1.51
N ARG A 123 -0.45 -14.47 -2.52
CA ARG A 123 -1.75 -15.14 -2.68
C ARG A 123 -1.54 -16.55 -3.16
N LYS A 124 -2.52 -17.41 -2.97
CA LYS A 124 -2.53 -18.75 -3.58
C LYS A 124 -2.96 -18.64 -5.05
N GLY A 125 -2.14 -19.19 -5.95
CA GLY A 125 -2.49 -19.39 -7.34
C GLY A 125 -3.55 -20.49 -7.53
N ALA A 126 -4.02 -20.65 -8.75
CA ALA A 126 -4.99 -21.69 -9.10
C ALA A 126 -4.42 -23.12 -8.87
N ASP A 127 -3.11 -23.27 -9.00
CA ASP A 127 -2.39 -24.52 -8.80
C ASP A 127 -1.98 -24.76 -7.33
N GLY A 128 -2.40 -23.89 -6.42
CA GLY A 128 -2.03 -23.95 -5.00
C GLY A 128 -0.64 -23.41 -4.68
N GLU A 129 0.14 -22.99 -5.67
CA GLU A 129 1.43 -22.34 -5.48
C GLU A 129 1.27 -20.93 -4.90
N ASP A 130 2.26 -20.49 -4.13
CA ASP A 130 2.32 -19.12 -3.65
C ASP A 130 2.71 -18.17 -4.80
N VAL A 131 1.86 -17.21 -5.11
CA VAL A 131 2.12 -16.17 -6.11
C VAL A 131 2.39 -14.86 -5.39
N VAL A 132 3.52 -14.25 -5.70
CA VAL A 132 3.97 -12.99 -5.12
C VAL A 132 3.76 -11.86 -6.12
N HIS A 133 3.24 -10.73 -5.67
CA HIS A 133 3.08 -9.53 -6.49
C HIS A 133 3.31 -8.25 -5.68
N ALA A 134 3.77 -7.21 -6.32
CA ALA A 134 3.84 -5.86 -5.77
C ALA A 134 2.50 -5.14 -6.05
N PRO A 135 1.83 -4.60 -5.02
CA PRO A 135 0.50 -3.99 -5.15
C PRO A 135 0.58 -2.54 -5.66
N PHE A 136 1.35 -2.30 -6.71
CA PHE A 136 1.55 -0.99 -7.30
C PHE A 136 1.17 -1.01 -8.78
N GLU A 137 0.69 0.12 -9.29
CA GLU A 137 0.47 0.32 -10.73
C GLU A 137 1.78 0.37 -11.51
N SER A 138 1.74 0.06 -12.80
CA SER A 138 2.93 -0.02 -13.66
C SER A 138 3.76 1.27 -13.65
N ASP A 139 3.10 2.44 -13.67
CA ASP A 139 3.78 3.73 -13.65
C ASP A 139 4.54 3.96 -12.33
N VAL A 140 3.92 3.55 -11.22
CA VAL A 140 4.53 3.62 -9.88
C VAL A 140 5.70 2.65 -9.75
N LEU A 141 5.55 1.41 -10.24
CA LEU A 141 6.66 0.45 -10.25
C LEU A 141 7.85 0.97 -11.06
N ALA A 142 7.61 1.56 -12.23
CA ALA A 142 8.66 2.16 -13.04
C ALA A 142 9.36 3.33 -12.32
N GLN A 143 8.61 4.13 -11.57
CA GLN A 143 9.18 5.21 -10.76
C GLN A 143 10.02 4.66 -9.59
N LEU A 144 9.50 3.67 -8.84
CA LEU A 144 10.23 3.03 -7.74
C LEU A 144 11.54 2.39 -8.23
N LEU A 145 11.53 1.73 -9.39
CA LEU A 145 12.74 1.16 -9.98
C LEU A 145 13.80 2.23 -10.31
N LYS A 146 13.41 3.39 -10.83
CA LYS A 146 14.34 4.51 -11.06
C LYS A 146 14.95 5.02 -9.76
N GLU A 147 14.15 5.09 -8.69
CA GLU A 147 14.66 5.52 -7.38
C GLU A 147 15.63 4.51 -6.76
N ILE A 148 15.41 3.21 -6.95
CA ILE A 148 16.32 2.15 -6.51
C ILE A 148 17.67 2.24 -7.24
N GLN A 149 17.67 2.54 -8.55
CA GLN A 149 18.88 2.65 -9.35
C GLN A 149 19.72 3.89 -9.02
N SER A 150 19.11 4.89 -8.39
CA SER A 150 19.79 6.15 -8.06
C SER A 150 20.50 6.12 -6.69
N VAL A 151 20.41 5.04 -5.94
CA VAL A 151 20.97 4.83 -4.60
C VAL A 151 22.07 3.79 -4.63
#